data_1a4964892f0fbefb8f1a40bc9a63f1c0
#
_entry.id   1a4964892f0fbefb8f1a40bc9a63f1c0
#
_cell.length_a   1.000
_cell.length_b   1.000
_cell.length_c   1.000
_cell.angle_alpha   90.00
_cell.angle_beta   90.00
_cell.angle_gamma   90.00
#
_symmetry.space_group_name_H-M   'P 1'
#
loop_
_entity.id
_entity.type
_entity.pdbx_description
1 polymer ?
#
loop_
_entity_poly.entity_id
_entity_poly.type
_entity_poly.pdbx_seq_one_letter_code
_entity_poly.pdbx_strand_id
1 'polypeptide(L)'
;MSISADKVLDAKGLACPMPIVKTKKTMNELEPGQVIEVQATDKGSTTDLKAWAESTGNQYLGTITEGDVLKHYLRKASEDELNNESPHPHTATLEEVLAKLEGNEKITVLDVRESAEYAFGHIPNAKSIPLGELEQRFNELDAEEDVYIICRSGSRSDMAAKKLVEKGFKKPINVVSGMKDWTGPTETSVEK
;
A
#
# COMPACT_ATOMS: atom_id res chain seq x y z
N MET A 1 -4.70 15.34 7.05
CA MET A 1 -4.08 15.14 5.70
C MET A 1 -5.10 14.50 4.78
N SER A 2 -5.25 15.00 3.56
CA SER A 2 -6.06 14.34 2.54
C SER A 2 -5.27 13.16 1.96
N ILE A 3 -5.91 12.00 1.83
CA ILE A 3 -5.31 10.88 1.11
C ILE A 3 -5.34 11.22 -0.37
N SER A 4 -4.20 11.02 -1.05
CA SER A 4 -4.13 11.21 -2.49
C SER A 4 -4.82 10.05 -3.20
N ALA A 5 -5.76 10.35 -4.09
CA ALA A 5 -6.39 9.40 -4.99
C ALA A 5 -6.22 9.89 -6.43
N ASP A 6 -5.99 8.97 -7.35
CA ASP A 6 -5.83 9.29 -8.79
C ASP A 6 -7.17 9.63 -9.43
N LYS A 7 -8.26 9.07 -8.90
CA LYS A 7 -9.62 9.32 -9.37
C LYS A 7 -10.62 9.38 -8.22
N VAL A 8 -11.59 10.27 -8.32
CA VAL A 8 -12.69 10.39 -7.36
C VAL A 8 -14.00 10.02 -8.06
N LEU A 9 -14.74 9.08 -7.46
CA LEU A 9 -16.05 8.64 -7.92
C LEU A 9 -17.15 9.11 -6.96
N ASP A 10 -18.06 9.92 -7.43
CA ASP A 10 -19.26 10.30 -6.67
C ASP A 10 -20.36 9.23 -6.85
N ALA A 11 -20.62 8.50 -5.77
CA ALA A 11 -21.70 7.53 -5.64
C ALA A 11 -22.66 7.88 -4.48
N LYS A 12 -22.66 9.14 -4.04
CA LYS A 12 -23.56 9.61 -2.99
C LYS A 12 -25.03 9.50 -3.43
N GLY A 13 -25.90 9.16 -2.51
CA GLY A 13 -27.33 8.97 -2.76
C GLY A 13 -27.68 7.70 -3.53
N LEU A 14 -26.72 6.86 -3.86
CA LEU A 14 -26.97 5.59 -4.53
C LEU A 14 -27.05 4.46 -3.50
N ALA A 15 -28.07 3.61 -3.65
CA ALA A 15 -28.21 2.38 -2.88
C ALA A 15 -27.51 1.19 -3.56
N CYS A 16 -27.17 0.17 -2.76
CA CYS A 16 -26.63 -1.09 -3.27
C CYS A 16 -27.57 -1.69 -4.37
N PRO A 17 -27.02 -2.20 -5.50
CA PRO A 17 -25.59 -2.43 -5.80
C PRO A 17 -24.93 -1.30 -6.62
N MET A 18 -25.57 -0.16 -6.83
CA MET A 18 -25.10 0.88 -7.75
C MET A 18 -23.69 1.43 -7.44
N PRO A 19 -23.29 1.65 -6.18
CA PRO A 19 -21.91 2.05 -5.87
C PRO A 19 -20.87 1.07 -6.42
N ILE A 20 -21.11 -0.25 -6.29
CA ILE A 20 -20.22 -1.29 -6.81
C ILE A 20 -20.15 -1.27 -8.32
N VAL A 21 -21.31 -1.16 -9.00
CA VAL A 21 -21.39 -1.13 -10.47
C VAL A 21 -20.58 0.04 -11.03
N LYS A 22 -20.72 1.23 -10.44
CA LYS A 22 -19.95 2.41 -10.84
C LYS A 22 -18.45 2.24 -10.52
N THR A 23 -18.12 1.71 -9.36
CA THR A 23 -16.73 1.44 -8.97
C THR A 23 -16.06 0.48 -9.95
N LYS A 24 -16.73 -0.62 -10.32
CA LYS A 24 -16.24 -1.57 -11.33
C LYS A 24 -15.92 -0.89 -12.66
N LYS A 25 -16.85 -0.06 -13.16
CA LYS A 25 -16.64 0.66 -14.42
C LYS A 25 -15.43 1.59 -14.33
N THR A 26 -15.36 2.39 -13.28
CA THR A 26 -14.25 3.35 -13.08
C THR A 26 -12.92 2.64 -12.86
N MET A 27 -12.91 1.52 -12.13
CA MET A 27 -11.71 0.72 -11.88
C MET A 27 -11.11 0.16 -13.19
N ASN A 28 -11.94 -0.18 -14.18
CA ASN A 28 -11.47 -0.64 -15.49
C ASN A 28 -10.72 0.45 -16.27
N GLU A 29 -11.01 1.73 -15.99
CA GLU A 29 -10.37 2.89 -16.62
C GLU A 29 -9.04 3.28 -15.95
N LEU A 30 -8.74 2.72 -14.77
CA LEU A 30 -7.50 3.00 -14.04
C LEU A 30 -6.35 2.12 -14.53
N GLU A 31 -5.15 2.65 -14.42
CA GLU A 31 -3.92 1.86 -14.58
C GLU A 31 -3.62 1.05 -13.31
N PRO A 32 -2.89 -0.07 -13.41
CA PRO A 32 -2.43 -0.82 -12.25
C PRO A 32 -1.67 0.06 -11.26
N GLY A 33 -1.96 -0.09 -9.97
CA GLY A 33 -1.37 0.70 -8.89
C GLY A 33 -2.13 1.96 -8.54
N GLN A 34 -2.98 2.48 -9.43
CA GLN A 34 -3.76 3.68 -9.15
C GLN A 34 -4.84 3.45 -8.08
N VAL A 35 -5.16 4.52 -7.37
CA VAL A 35 -6.10 4.56 -6.26
C VAL A 35 -7.34 5.36 -6.65
N ILE A 36 -8.52 4.79 -6.36
CA ILE A 36 -9.81 5.47 -6.48
C ILE A 36 -10.37 5.81 -5.10
N GLU A 37 -10.89 7.02 -4.95
CA GLU A 37 -11.76 7.42 -3.84
C GLU A 37 -13.22 7.27 -4.28
N VAL A 38 -14.00 6.43 -3.61
CA VAL A 38 -15.43 6.25 -3.84
C VAL A 38 -16.20 6.92 -2.71
N GLN A 39 -16.97 7.96 -3.03
CA GLN A 39 -17.80 8.67 -2.08
C GLN A 39 -19.21 8.08 -2.07
N ALA A 40 -19.64 7.53 -0.94
CA ALA A 40 -20.94 6.92 -0.76
C ALA A 40 -21.63 7.43 0.52
N THR A 41 -22.96 7.34 0.56
CA THR A 41 -23.78 7.65 1.75
C THR A 41 -24.51 6.42 2.29
N ASP A 42 -24.47 5.30 1.54
CA ASP A 42 -25.00 4.03 1.98
C ASP A 42 -24.03 3.32 2.94
N LYS A 43 -24.48 3.01 4.15
CA LYS A 43 -23.67 2.35 5.19
C LYS A 43 -23.23 0.93 4.81
N GLY A 44 -23.99 0.24 3.98
CA GLY A 44 -23.67 -1.09 3.45
C GLY A 44 -22.47 -1.07 2.49
N SER A 45 -22.19 0.08 1.88
CA SER A 45 -21.12 0.23 0.88
C SER A 45 -19.74 -0.20 1.39
N THR A 46 -19.45 -0.07 2.67
CA THR A 46 -18.18 -0.49 3.28
C THR A 46 -17.95 -1.99 3.15
N THR A 47 -18.95 -2.78 3.56
CA THR A 47 -18.88 -4.25 3.48
C THR A 47 -18.87 -4.71 2.03
N ASP A 48 -19.72 -4.13 1.21
CA ASP A 48 -19.90 -4.52 -0.17
C ASP A 48 -18.68 -4.21 -1.05
N LEU A 49 -18.10 -3.02 -0.91
CA LEU A 49 -16.89 -2.62 -1.66
C LEU A 49 -15.65 -3.42 -1.21
N LYS A 50 -15.57 -3.74 0.09
CA LYS A 50 -14.50 -4.59 0.61
C LYS A 50 -14.59 -6.00 0.03
N ALA A 51 -15.74 -6.64 0.10
CA ALA A 51 -15.98 -7.98 -0.46
C ALA A 51 -15.76 -8.00 -1.98
N TRP A 52 -16.22 -6.98 -2.69
CA TRP A 52 -16.00 -6.86 -4.13
C TRP A 52 -14.52 -6.73 -4.48
N ALA A 53 -13.77 -5.89 -3.77
CA ALA A 53 -12.32 -5.72 -3.99
C ALA A 53 -11.59 -7.04 -3.79
N GLU A 54 -11.87 -7.76 -2.71
CA GLU A 54 -11.29 -9.08 -2.44
C GLU A 54 -11.61 -10.10 -3.53
N SER A 55 -12.85 -10.14 -4.01
CA SER A 55 -13.28 -11.07 -5.06
C SER A 55 -12.67 -10.79 -6.44
N THR A 56 -12.25 -9.56 -6.70
CA THR A 56 -11.67 -9.14 -7.98
C THR A 56 -10.15 -9.01 -7.96
N GLY A 57 -9.50 -9.35 -6.82
CA GLY A 57 -8.06 -9.22 -6.65
C GLY A 57 -7.57 -7.77 -6.45
N ASN A 58 -8.49 -6.80 -6.40
CA ASN A 58 -8.16 -5.42 -6.06
C ASN A 58 -7.99 -5.26 -4.54
N GLN A 59 -7.41 -4.16 -4.13
CA GLN A 59 -7.12 -3.91 -2.73
C GLN A 59 -8.04 -2.83 -2.15
N TYR A 60 -8.76 -3.17 -1.08
CA TYR A 60 -9.48 -2.20 -0.27
C TYR A 60 -8.55 -1.61 0.79
N LEU A 61 -8.30 -0.30 0.75
CA LEU A 61 -7.33 0.37 1.62
C LEU A 61 -7.94 0.81 2.94
N GLY A 62 -9.16 1.34 2.91
CA GLY A 62 -9.85 1.83 4.09
C GLY A 62 -10.97 2.81 3.76
N THR A 63 -11.59 3.33 4.82
CA THR A 63 -12.67 4.33 4.75
C THR A 63 -12.37 5.50 5.65
N ILE A 64 -12.62 6.71 5.17
CA ILE A 64 -12.71 7.93 5.98
C ILE A 64 -14.16 8.37 6.01
N THR A 65 -14.65 8.71 7.19
CA THR A 65 -16.02 9.23 7.37
C THR A 65 -15.97 10.74 7.56
N GLU A 66 -16.66 11.47 6.67
CA GLU A 66 -16.84 12.92 6.78
C GLU A 66 -18.34 13.26 6.83
N GLY A 67 -18.87 13.48 8.01
CA GLY A 67 -20.32 13.63 8.22
C GLY A 67 -21.06 12.37 7.81
N ASP A 68 -21.97 12.47 6.84
CA ASP A 68 -22.74 11.35 6.30
C ASP A 68 -22.06 10.68 5.09
N VAL A 69 -20.91 11.18 4.65
CA VAL A 69 -20.18 10.67 3.49
C VAL A 69 -19.09 9.68 3.92
N LEU A 70 -19.13 8.51 3.34
CA LEU A 70 -18.09 7.47 3.46
C LEU A 70 -17.18 7.58 2.24
N LYS A 71 -15.91 7.88 2.46
CA LYS A 71 -14.87 7.93 1.41
C LYS A 71 -14.08 6.62 1.46
N HIS A 72 -14.34 5.74 0.53
CA HIS A 72 -13.67 4.45 0.40
C HIS A 72 -12.49 4.58 -0.54
N TYR A 73 -11.36 4.03 -0.16
CA TYR A 73 -10.14 4.02 -0.98
C TYR A 73 -9.82 2.59 -1.43
N LEU A 74 -9.71 2.41 -2.76
CA LEU A 74 -9.41 1.12 -3.38
C LEU A 74 -8.25 1.29 -4.37
N ARG A 75 -7.35 0.30 -4.41
CA ARG A 75 -6.20 0.27 -5.31
C ARG A 75 -6.39 -0.83 -6.36
N LYS A 76 -6.11 -0.49 -7.62
CA LYS A 76 -6.08 -1.49 -8.70
C LYS A 76 -4.80 -2.33 -8.59
N ALA A 77 -4.96 -3.65 -8.47
CA ALA A 77 -3.82 -4.58 -8.45
C ALA A 77 -3.15 -4.64 -9.84
N SER A 78 -1.84 -4.89 -9.87
CA SER A 78 -1.11 -5.20 -11.10
C SER A 78 -0.89 -6.71 -11.26
N GLU A 79 -0.85 -7.18 -12.51
CA GLU A 79 -0.56 -8.59 -12.81
C GLU A 79 0.87 -8.97 -12.42
N ASP A 80 1.81 -8.03 -12.50
CA ASP A 80 3.22 -8.24 -12.16
C ASP A 80 3.42 -8.51 -10.65
N GLU A 81 2.51 -8.05 -9.80
CA GLU A 81 2.53 -8.37 -8.36
C GLU A 81 2.22 -9.85 -8.07
N LEU A 82 1.62 -10.55 -9.03
CA LEU A 82 1.21 -11.95 -8.91
C LEU A 82 2.25 -12.92 -9.47
N ASN A 83 3.17 -12.45 -10.35
CA ASN A 83 4.10 -13.28 -11.11
C ASN A 83 5.56 -12.87 -10.86
N ASN A 84 6.16 -13.36 -9.78
CA ASN A 84 7.58 -13.11 -9.49
C ASN A 84 8.42 -14.36 -9.78
N GLU A 85 8.99 -14.46 -10.99
CA GLU A 85 9.75 -15.63 -11.44
C GLU A 85 11.17 -15.74 -10.83
N SER A 86 11.73 -14.63 -10.34
CA SER A 86 13.09 -14.59 -9.79
C SER A 86 13.14 -13.66 -8.57
N PRO A 87 12.86 -14.16 -7.35
CA PRO A 87 12.84 -13.33 -6.16
C PRO A 87 14.24 -12.78 -5.81
N HIS A 88 14.27 -11.61 -5.20
CA HIS A 88 15.48 -10.99 -4.67
C HIS A 88 16.08 -11.89 -3.58
N PRO A 89 17.42 -12.15 -3.61
CA PRO A 89 18.04 -13.15 -2.74
C PRO A 89 18.12 -12.76 -1.26
N HIS A 90 18.17 -11.45 -0.95
CA HIS A 90 18.23 -10.96 0.43
C HIS A 90 16.83 -10.67 0.95
N THR A 91 16.38 -11.51 1.86
CA THR A 91 15.06 -11.41 2.50
C THR A 91 15.18 -11.35 4.01
N ALA A 92 14.16 -10.76 4.66
CA ALA A 92 13.98 -10.81 6.10
C ALA A 92 12.52 -11.16 6.43
N THR A 93 12.28 -11.73 7.60
CA THR A 93 10.93 -11.97 8.09
C THR A 93 10.39 -10.76 8.83
N LEU A 94 9.08 -10.73 9.05
CA LEU A 94 8.43 -9.68 9.85
C LEU A 94 8.91 -9.70 11.31
N GLU A 95 9.16 -10.91 11.85
CA GLU A 95 9.66 -11.11 13.20
C GLU A 95 11.07 -10.54 13.37
N GLU A 96 11.93 -10.70 12.38
CA GLU A 96 13.29 -10.13 12.39
C GLU A 96 13.25 -8.60 12.40
N VAL A 97 12.37 -7.99 11.58
CA VAL A 97 12.19 -6.54 11.56
C VAL A 97 11.63 -6.05 12.89
N LEU A 98 10.62 -6.73 13.43
CA LEU A 98 10.01 -6.39 14.70
C LEU A 98 11.03 -6.45 15.85
N ALA A 99 11.82 -7.53 15.92
CA ALA A 99 12.86 -7.70 16.94
C ALA A 99 13.91 -6.57 16.90
N LYS A 100 14.30 -6.14 15.69
CA LYS A 100 15.24 -5.02 15.52
C LYS A 100 14.65 -3.70 15.99
N LEU A 101 13.37 -3.45 15.69
CA LEU A 101 12.67 -2.24 16.15
C LEU A 101 12.50 -2.22 17.67
N GLU A 102 12.13 -3.34 18.28
CA GLU A 102 12.03 -3.48 19.75
C GLU A 102 13.38 -3.36 20.44
N GLY A 103 14.45 -3.84 19.81
CA GLY A 103 15.84 -3.71 20.27
C GLY A 103 16.42 -2.30 20.11
N ASN A 104 15.64 -1.33 19.59
CA ASN A 104 16.12 0.02 19.25
C ASN A 104 17.34 0.01 18.30
N GLU A 105 17.48 -0.98 17.45
CA GLU A 105 18.46 -0.98 16.40
C GLU A 105 18.13 0.11 15.37
N LYS A 106 19.15 0.87 14.96
CA LYS A 106 18.99 1.86 13.92
C LYS A 106 18.92 1.17 12.57
N ILE A 107 17.72 0.93 12.09
CA ILE A 107 17.46 0.37 10.76
C ILE A 107 16.64 1.36 9.92
N THR A 108 16.82 1.30 8.59
CA THR A 108 15.98 2.04 7.65
C THR A 108 14.89 1.10 7.14
N VAL A 109 13.62 1.42 7.45
CA VAL A 109 12.45 0.71 6.90
C VAL A 109 11.87 1.56 5.78
N LEU A 110 11.78 0.99 4.59
CA LEU A 110 11.22 1.62 3.40
C LEU A 110 9.89 0.98 3.05
N ASP A 111 8.81 1.73 3.14
CA ASP A 111 7.48 1.32 2.69
C ASP A 111 7.27 1.78 1.25
N VAL A 112 7.16 0.83 0.33
CA VAL A 112 6.99 1.08 -1.11
C VAL A 112 5.55 0.93 -1.59
N ARG A 113 4.61 0.87 -0.64
CA ARG A 113 3.17 0.91 -0.93
C ARG A 113 2.76 2.30 -1.42
N GLU A 114 1.54 2.39 -1.95
CA GLU A 114 0.96 3.69 -2.29
C GLU A 114 0.79 4.56 -1.04
N SER A 115 0.85 5.88 -1.24
CA SER A 115 0.71 6.86 -0.13
C SER A 115 -0.59 6.67 0.64
N ALA A 116 -1.68 6.27 -0.03
CA ALA A 116 -2.95 5.97 0.61
C ALA A 116 -2.88 4.75 1.53
N GLU A 117 -2.17 3.69 1.14
CA GLU A 117 -1.95 2.51 1.99
C GLU A 117 -1.15 2.86 3.24
N TYR A 118 -0.07 3.62 3.06
CA TYR A 118 0.77 4.12 4.14
C TYR A 118 -0.03 4.96 5.15
N ALA A 119 -0.90 5.84 4.65
CA ALA A 119 -1.70 6.74 5.48
C ALA A 119 -2.65 5.98 6.42
N PHE A 120 -3.23 4.86 6.00
CA PHE A 120 -4.13 4.05 6.82
C PHE A 120 -3.41 3.21 7.89
N GLY A 121 -2.13 2.95 7.71
CA GLY A 121 -1.32 2.24 8.70
C GLY A 121 0.06 1.88 8.17
N HIS A 122 1.10 2.23 8.91
CA HIS A 122 2.50 1.97 8.57
C HIS A 122 3.34 1.66 9.80
N ILE A 123 4.50 1.07 9.61
CA ILE A 123 5.48 0.85 10.67
C ILE A 123 6.00 2.20 11.16
N PRO A 124 6.08 2.44 12.49
CA PRO A 124 6.60 3.69 13.04
C PRO A 124 7.98 4.03 12.46
N ASN A 125 8.17 5.30 12.08
CA ASN A 125 9.38 5.84 11.45
C ASN A 125 9.75 5.23 10.08
N ALA A 126 8.90 4.43 9.47
CA ALA A 126 9.12 3.96 8.10
C ALA A 126 9.08 5.14 7.11
N LYS A 127 10.01 5.14 6.17
CA LYS A 127 10.03 6.12 5.08
C LYS A 127 9.08 5.64 3.97
N SER A 128 8.19 6.52 3.52
CA SER A 128 7.26 6.24 2.43
C SER A 128 7.81 6.72 1.09
N ILE A 129 8.12 5.79 0.20
CA ILE A 129 8.45 6.08 -1.20
C ILE A 129 7.74 5.03 -2.05
N PRO A 130 6.57 5.36 -2.65
CA PRO A 130 5.87 4.44 -3.52
C PRO A 130 6.76 3.86 -4.63
N LEU A 131 6.56 2.60 -4.98
CA LEU A 131 7.39 1.91 -6.00
C LEU A 131 7.50 2.70 -7.30
N GLY A 132 6.42 3.37 -7.73
CA GLY A 132 6.41 4.21 -8.93
C GLY A 132 7.26 5.47 -8.84
N GLU A 133 7.55 5.95 -7.63
CA GLU A 133 8.37 7.14 -7.37
C GLU A 133 9.83 6.79 -7.02
N LEU A 134 10.13 5.52 -6.79
CA LEU A 134 11.42 5.09 -6.27
C LEU A 134 12.60 5.51 -7.14
N GLU A 135 12.47 5.46 -8.46
CA GLU A 135 13.52 5.83 -9.39
C GLU A 135 13.89 7.34 -9.35
N GLN A 136 12.97 8.16 -8.89
CA GLN A 136 13.16 9.60 -8.76
C GLN A 136 13.61 10.00 -7.35
N ARG A 137 13.34 9.15 -6.36
CA ARG A 137 13.50 9.48 -4.95
C ARG A 137 14.48 8.56 -4.18
N PHE A 138 15.14 7.62 -4.85
CA PHE A 138 16.09 6.70 -4.19
C PHE A 138 17.24 7.42 -3.49
N ASN A 139 17.59 8.64 -3.93
CA ASN A 139 18.62 9.47 -3.31
C ASN A 139 18.23 10.03 -1.92
N GLU A 140 16.99 9.86 -1.50
CA GLU A 140 16.56 10.12 -0.12
C GLU A 140 17.02 9.03 0.86
N LEU A 141 17.54 7.90 0.35
CA LEU A 141 18.02 6.75 1.11
C LEU A 141 19.55 6.72 1.10
N ASP A 142 20.14 6.14 2.13
CA ASP A 142 21.57 5.89 2.18
C ASP A 142 21.90 4.52 1.56
N ALA A 143 22.69 4.53 0.50
CA ALA A 143 23.07 3.32 -0.23
C ALA A 143 24.01 2.38 0.56
N GLU A 144 24.65 2.88 1.63
CA GLU A 144 25.53 2.13 2.51
C GLU A 144 24.80 1.43 3.65
N GLU A 145 23.58 1.87 3.99
CA GLU A 145 22.77 1.30 5.08
C GLU A 145 21.99 0.06 4.61
N ASP A 146 21.65 -0.81 5.57
CA ASP A 146 20.71 -1.90 5.36
C ASP A 146 19.30 -1.31 5.24
N VAL A 147 18.68 -1.46 4.06
CA VAL A 147 17.34 -0.96 3.79
C VAL A 147 16.35 -2.13 3.79
N TYR A 148 15.48 -2.17 4.78
CA TYR A 148 14.39 -3.14 4.91
C TYR A 148 13.18 -2.64 4.16
N ILE A 149 12.85 -3.29 3.05
CA ILE A 149 11.80 -2.83 2.12
C ILE A 149 10.55 -3.64 2.36
N ILE A 150 9.45 -2.95 2.65
CA ILE A 150 8.16 -3.58 2.91
C ILE A 150 7.10 -3.08 1.95
N CYS A 151 6.20 -3.99 1.57
CA CYS A 151 4.95 -3.67 0.89
C CYS A 151 3.79 -4.45 1.53
N ARG A 152 2.69 -4.66 0.82
CA ARG A 152 1.55 -5.42 1.35
C ARG A 152 1.86 -6.92 1.47
N SER A 153 2.48 -7.54 0.45
CA SER A 153 2.62 -8.99 0.33
C SER A 153 4.03 -9.49 -0.02
N GLY A 154 4.99 -8.59 -0.18
CA GLY A 154 6.37 -8.94 -0.55
C GLY A 154 6.70 -8.78 -2.05
N SER A 155 5.72 -8.61 -2.95
CA SER A 155 5.96 -8.53 -4.39
C SER A 155 6.53 -7.17 -4.82
N ARG A 156 5.90 -6.07 -4.45
CA ARG A 156 6.39 -4.71 -4.76
C ARG A 156 7.73 -4.42 -4.08
N SER A 157 7.94 -4.90 -2.85
CA SER A 157 9.21 -4.76 -2.14
C SER A 157 10.33 -5.56 -2.76
N ASP A 158 10.03 -6.71 -3.36
CA ASP A 158 10.99 -7.47 -4.17
C ASP A 158 11.43 -6.68 -5.42
N MET A 159 10.48 -6.12 -6.16
CA MET A 159 10.76 -5.25 -7.32
C MET A 159 11.58 -4.02 -6.91
N ALA A 160 11.24 -3.41 -5.77
CA ALA A 160 11.97 -2.28 -5.23
C ALA A 160 13.41 -2.64 -4.85
N ALA A 161 13.62 -3.80 -4.22
CA ALA A 161 14.96 -4.29 -3.87
C ALA A 161 15.84 -4.46 -5.10
N LYS A 162 15.31 -5.04 -6.18
CA LYS A 162 16.01 -5.18 -7.47
C LYS A 162 16.39 -3.83 -8.06
N LYS A 163 15.48 -2.87 -8.07
CA LYS A 163 15.74 -1.50 -8.55
C LYS A 163 16.83 -0.82 -7.73
N LEU A 164 16.83 -0.96 -6.41
CA LEU A 164 17.86 -0.38 -5.54
C LEU A 164 19.23 -1.01 -5.78
N VAL A 165 19.33 -2.31 -6.05
CA VAL A 165 20.59 -2.96 -6.46
C VAL A 165 21.14 -2.30 -7.74
N GLU A 166 20.29 -2.05 -8.74
CA GLU A 166 20.69 -1.37 -9.98
C GLU A 166 21.16 0.06 -9.73
N LYS A 167 20.68 0.71 -8.67
CA LYS A 167 21.11 2.06 -8.24
C LYS A 167 22.35 2.05 -7.33
N GLY A 168 22.95 0.89 -7.08
CA GLY A 168 24.19 0.76 -6.31
C GLY A 168 24.03 0.59 -4.82
N PHE A 169 22.84 0.31 -4.33
CA PHE A 169 22.59 -0.03 -2.92
C PHE A 169 23.25 -1.37 -2.58
N LYS A 170 23.98 -1.40 -1.47
CA LYS A 170 24.76 -2.57 -1.08
C LYS A 170 23.89 -3.70 -0.52
N LYS A 171 22.86 -3.35 0.22
CA LYS A 171 22.07 -4.35 0.95
C LYS A 171 20.60 -3.96 1.08
N PRO A 172 19.86 -3.91 -0.06
CA PRO A 172 18.41 -3.87 -0.01
C PRO A 172 17.87 -5.24 0.41
N ILE A 173 16.95 -5.27 1.37
CA ILE A 173 16.39 -6.49 1.97
C ILE A 173 14.89 -6.48 1.76
N ASN A 174 14.37 -7.50 1.08
CA ASN A 174 12.93 -7.67 0.90
C ASN A 174 12.32 -8.27 2.17
N VAL A 175 11.41 -7.54 2.81
CA VAL A 175 10.65 -8.05 3.96
C VAL A 175 9.47 -8.88 3.45
N VAL A 176 9.57 -10.19 3.57
CA VAL A 176 8.58 -11.14 3.06
C VAL A 176 7.35 -11.22 3.94
N SER A 177 6.22 -11.59 3.34
CA SER A 177 4.84 -11.55 3.82
C SER A 177 4.24 -10.15 3.92
N GLY A 178 5.00 -9.10 4.16
CA GLY A 178 4.55 -7.70 4.08
C GLY A 178 3.51 -7.29 5.14
N MET A 179 2.97 -6.09 4.95
CA MET A 179 2.07 -5.44 5.92
C MET A 179 0.76 -6.19 6.18
N LYS A 180 0.30 -7.04 5.27
CA LYS A 180 -0.93 -7.85 5.48
C LYS A 180 -0.83 -8.79 6.70
N ASP A 181 0.39 -9.23 7.02
CA ASP A 181 0.67 -10.17 8.12
C ASP A 181 1.44 -9.49 9.27
N TRP A 182 1.62 -8.15 9.22
CA TRP A 182 2.30 -7.40 10.26
C TRP A 182 1.50 -7.38 11.56
N THR A 183 2.13 -7.76 12.66
CA THR A 183 1.54 -7.82 14.01
C THR A 183 2.15 -6.81 14.99
N GLY A 184 3.18 -6.08 14.56
CA GLY A 184 3.85 -5.07 15.36
C GLY A 184 3.08 -3.74 15.42
N PRO A 185 3.67 -2.73 16.08
CA PRO A 185 3.06 -1.40 16.18
C PRO A 185 2.88 -0.75 14.81
N THR A 186 1.82 0.05 14.69
CA THR A 186 1.54 0.86 13.50
C THR A 186 1.14 2.28 13.89
N GLU A 187 1.48 3.22 13.00
CA GLU A 187 1.02 4.60 13.05
C GLU A 187 0.10 4.89 11.87
N THR A 188 -0.75 5.88 12.00
CA THR A 188 -1.63 6.36 10.92
C THR A 188 -1.40 7.84 10.67
N SER A 189 -1.47 8.24 9.41
CA SER A 189 -1.42 9.66 9.01
C SER A 189 -2.83 10.24 8.76
N VAL A 190 -3.87 9.43 8.97
CA VAL A 190 -5.27 9.84 8.85
C VAL A 190 -5.75 10.33 10.21
N GLU A 191 -6.27 11.55 10.28
CA GLU A 191 -6.95 12.05 11.48
C GLU A 191 -8.28 11.30 11.66
N LYS A 192 -8.57 10.92 12.90
CA LYS A 192 -9.83 10.25 13.28
C LYS A 192 -10.97 11.26 13.39
#